data_1edfaf815b5e2d6beeac122c02c2b079
#
_entry.id   1edfaf815b5e2d6beeac122c02c2b079
#
_cell.length_a   1.000
_cell.length_b   1.000
_cell.length_c   1.000
_cell.angle_alpha   90.00
_cell.angle_beta   90.00
_cell.angle_gamma   90.00
#
_symmetry.space_group_name_H-M   'P 1'
#
loop_
_entity.id
_entity.type
_entity.pdbx_description
1 polymer ?
#
loop_
_entity_poly.entity_id
_entity_poly.type
_entity_poly.pdbx_seq_one_letter_code
_entity_poly.pdbx_strand_id
1 'polypeptide(L)'
;MLAAETIYEALENNDIGSDLIVYEDKIQKSWLQKELYKARNFGPLLHKFGNLVGPILAAIDQFIFRGNLPFTLNHPTPDYACLEDASKMPKIDYPKPDGVISFDKLSSVYLSNTTHEEDQPCHLKLKDENIPISVNLPKYAEPAQRYCPAGVYEVVNENNQDKFVINAQNCVHCKTCDI
;
A
#
# COMPACT_ATOMS: atom_id res chain seq x y z
N MET A 1 -9.57 -7.50 -17.80
CA MET A 1 -10.35 -7.66 -19.02
C MET A 1 -10.53 -6.34 -19.76
N LEU A 2 -11.25 -5.33 -19.23
CA LEU A 2 -11.47 -4.05 -19.95
C LEU A 2 -10.20 -3.39 -20.52
N ALA A 3 -9.11 -3.34 -19.73
CA ALA A 3 -7.85 -2.79 -20.23
C ALA A 3 -7.28 -3.58 -21.41
N ALA A 4 -7.25 -4.92 -21.30
CA ALA A 4 -6.74 -5.77 -22.37
C ALA A 4 -7.59 -5.66 -23.65
N GLU A 5 -8.90 -5.61 -23.52
CA GLU A 5 -9.82 -5.41 -24.63
C GLU A 5 -9.61 -4.06 -25.31
N THR A 6 -9.43 -2.99 -24.49
CA THR A 6 -9.18 -1.64 -25.02
C THR A 6 -7.85 -1.55 -25.76
N ILE A 7 -6.79 -2.16 -25.19
CA ILE A 7 -5.47 -2.20 -25.83
C ILE A 7 -5.54 -2.98 -27.15
N TYR A 8 -6.22 -4.14 -27.15
CA TYR A 8 -6.41 -4.94 -28.35
C TYR A 8 -7.12 -4.15 -29.46
N GLU A 9 -8.22 -3.49 -29.13
CA GLU A 9 -8.96 -2.65 -30.09
C GLU A 9 -8.11 -1.49 -30.62
N ALA A 10 -7.30 -0.85 -29.76
CA ALA A 10 -6.39 0.23 -30.18
C ALA A 10 -5.33 -0.28 -31.15
N LEU A 11 -4.76 -1.46 -30.87
CA LEU A 11 -3.78 -2.10 -31.77
C LEU A 11 -4.39 -2.47 -33.13
N GLU A 12 -5.60 -3.01 -33.16
CA GLU A 12 -6.30 -3.32 -34.41
C GLU A 12 -6.60 -2.06 -35.24
N ASN A 13 -6.93 -0.97 -34.58
CA ASN A 13 -7.22 0.31 -35.24
C ASN A 13 -5.95 1.14 -35.54
N ASN A 14 -4.76 0.60 -35.27
CA ASN A 14 -3.49 1.27 -35.45
C ASN A 14 -3.34 2.59 -34.65
N ASP A 15 -4.08 2.72 -33.56
CA ASP A 15 -4.06 3.86 -32.65
C ASP A 15 -3.02 3.65 -31.55
N ILE A 16 -1.73 3.63 -31.99
CA ILE A 16 -0.58 3.36 -31.13
C ILE A 16 0.02 4.70 -30.71
N GLY A 17 0.03 4.96 -29.41
CA GLY A 17 0.69 6.13 -28.81
C GLY A 17 -0.21 7.29 -28.46
N SER A 18 -1.53 7.16 -28.56
CA SER A 18 -2.51 8.08 -27.99
C SER A 18 -2.90 7.65 -26.57
N ASP A 19 -3.37 8.62 -25.78
CA ASP A 19 -4.01 8.33 -24.50
C ASP A 19 -5.28 7.50 -24.73
N LEU A 20 -5.37 6.34 -24.06
CA LEU A 20 -6.51 5.43 -24.18
C LEU A 20 -7.75 5.97 -23.43
N ILE A 21 -8.26 7.14 -23.83
CA ILE A 21 -9.46 7.78 -23.25
C ILE A 21 -10.67 6.84 -23.28
N VAL A 22 -10.74 5.98 -24.30
CA VAL A 22 -11.78 4.94 -24.43
C VAL A 22 -11.78 3.99 -23.22
N TYR A 23 -10.61 3.76 -22.60
CA TYR A 23 -10.53 2.92 -21.40
C TYR A 23 -11.25 3.55 -20.21
N GLU A 24 -11.06 4.85 -20.00
CA GLU A 24 -11.76 5.58 -18.94
C GLU A 24 -13.27 5.54 -19.15
N ASP A 25 -13.75 5.77 -20.36
CA ASP A 25 -15.16 5.68 -20.72
C ASP A 25 -15.76 4.30 -20.47
N LYS A 26 -15.02 3.25 -20.81
CA LYS A 26 -15.44 1.85 -20.56
C LYS A 26 -15.52 1.55 -19.07
N ILE A 27 -14.55 2.02 -18.28
CA ILE A 27 -14.56 1.87 -16.81
C ILE A 27 -15.77 2.58 -16.22
N GLN A 28 -16.00 3.83 -16.59
CA GLN A 28 -17.11 4.64 -16.04
C GLN A 28 -18.49 4.02 -16.34
N LYS A 29 -18.65 3.38 -17.50
CA LYS A 29 -19.90 2.70 -17.89
C LYS A 29 -20.04 1.29 -17.32
N SER A 30 -18.97 0.75 -16.72
CA SER A 30 -18.93 -0.61 -16.20
C SER A 30 -19.72 -0.80 -14.90
N TRP A 31 -20.03 -2.06 -14.58
CA TRP A 31 -20.57 -2.43 -13.27
C TRP A 31 -19.57 -2.13 -12.15
N LEU A 32 -18.26 -2.23 -12.42
CA LEU A 32 -17.19 -1.99 -11.48
C LEU A 32 -17.26 -0.56 -10.90
N GLN A 33 -17.40 0.45 -11.76
CA GLN A 33 -17.54 1.84 -11.33
C GLN A 33 -18.77 2.04 -10.43
N LYS A 34 -19.88 1.38 -10.75
CA LYS A 34 -21.08 1.46 -9.93
C LYS A 34 -20.89 0.88 -8.53
N GLU A 35 -20.19 -0.25 -8.42
CA GLU A 35 -19.86 -0.88 -7.14
C GLU A 35 -18.88 -0.02 -6.32
N LEU A 36 -17.81 0.47 -6.94
CA LEU A 36 -16.86 1.37 -6.30
C LEU A 36 -17.51 2.66 -5.81
N TYR A 37 -18.40 3.24 -6.62
CA TYR A 37 -19.14 4.44 -6.22
C TYR A 37 -20.02 4.20 -4.99
N LYS A 38 -20.71 3.07 -4.91
CA LYS A 38 -21.51 2.71 -3.73
C LYS A 38 -20.65 2.53 -2.48
N ALA A 39 -19.45 1.98 -2.62
CA ALA A 39 -18.52 1.73 -1.51
C ALA A 39 -17.67 2.96 -1.11
N ARG A 40 -17.79 4.11 -1.80
CA ARG A 40 -16.90 5.27 -1.66
C ARG A 40 -16.77 5.85 -0.26
N ASN A 41 -17.80 5.70 0.57
CA ASN A 41 -17.81 6.21 1.95
C ASN A 41 -17.31 5.18 2.98
N PHE A 42 -17.11 3.92 2.60
CA PHE A 42 -16.76 2.84 3.53
C PHE A 42 -15.43 3.10 4.23
N GLY A 43 -14.35 3.31 3.47
CA GLY A 43 -13.03 3.62 4.01
C GLY A 43 -13.00 4.90 4.87
N PRO A 44 -13.51 6.04 4.36
CA PRO A 44 -13.59 7.27 5.13
C PRO A 44 -14.38 7.16 6.44
N LEU A 45 -15.45 6.38 6.47
CA LEU A 45 -16.23 6.13 7.71
C LEU A 45 -15.40 5.38 8.76
N LEU A 46 -14.69 4.33 8.34
CA LEU A 46 -13.79 3.58 9.24
C LEU A 46 -12.67 4.46 9.77
N HIS A 47 -12.03 5.22 8.90
CA HIS A 47 -10.93 6.08 9.30
C HIS A 47 -11.36 7.20 10.26
N LYS A 48 -12.50 7.84 10.01
CA LYS A 48 -12.98 8.97 10.80
C LYS A 48 -13.58 8.56 12.13
N PHE A 49 -14.27 7.42 12.20
CA PHE A 49 -15.05 6.99 13.37
C PHE A 49 -14.50 5.72 14.04
N GLY A 50 -13.36 5.21 13.55
CA GLY A 50 -12.68 4.05 14.11
C GLY A 50 -13.42 2.73 13.92
N ASN A 51 -12.84 1.67 14.49
CA ASN A 51 -13.25 0.29 14.24
C ASN A 51 -14.58 -0.14 14.94
N LEU A 52 -15.13 0.67 15.84
CA LEU A 52 -16.40 0.37 16.49
C LEU A 52 -17.58 1.08 15.83
N VAL A 53 -17.47 2.39 15.66
CA VAL A 53 -18.57 3.21 15.11
C VAL A 53 -18.56 3.22 13.58
N GLY A 54 -17.39 3.21 12.97
CA GLY A 54 -17.22 3.22 11.51
C GLY A 54 -17.98 2.10 10.80
N PRO A 55 -17.85 0.83 11.21
CA PRO A 55 -18.59 -0.27 10.59
C PRO A 55 -20.11 -0.14 10.71
N ILE A 56 -20.62 0.39 11.83
CA ILE A 56 -22.06 0.60 12.02
C ILE A 56 -22.58 1.65 11.03
N LEU A 57 -21.87 2.77 10.89
CA LEU A 57 -22.23 3.81 9.93
C LEU A 57 -22.09 3.33 8.48
N ALA A 58 -21.07 2.55 8.19
CA ALA A 58 -20.89 1.92 6.88
C ALA A 58 -22.02 0.92 6.57
N ALA A 59 -22.45 0.14 7.55
CA ALA A 59 -23.59 -0.75 7.40
C ALA A 59 -24.89 0.03 7.12
N ILE A 60 -25.12 1.13 7.82
CA ILE A 60 -26.26 2.03 7.56
C ILE A 60 -26.20 2.55 6.13
N ASP A 61 -25.04 3.06 5.67
CA ASP A 61 -24.86 3.50 4.30
C ASP A 61 -25.17 2.38 3.29
N GLN A 62 -24.61 1.20 3.49
CA GLN A 62 -24.75 0.09 2.53
C GLN A 62 -26.13 -0.56 2.53
N PHE A 63 -26.72 -0.80 3.69
CA PHE A 63 -27.97 -1.55 3.79
C PHE A 63 -29.23 -0.66 3.73
N ILE A 64 -29.18 0.55 4.28
CA ILE A 64 -30.33 1.47 4.28
C ILE A 64 -30.28 2.37 3.05
N PHE A 65 -29.15 3.06 2.82
CA PHE A 65 -29.01 3.98 1.71
C PHE A 65 -28.46 3.32 0.42
N ARG A 66 -28.06 2.05 0.49
CA ARG A 66 -27.51 1.28 -0.66
C ARG A 66 -26.32 1.97 -1.33
N GLY A 67 -25.49 2.65 -0.53
CA GLY A 67 -24.34 3.42 -1.01
C GLY A 67 -24.70 4.71 -1.75
N ASN A 68 -25.94 5.18 -1.68
CA ASN A 68 -26.41 6.35 -2.40
C ASN A 68 -26.59 7.60 -1.49
N LEU A 69 -25.76 7.73 -0.46
CA LEU A 69 -25.73 8.99 0.28
C LEU A 69 -25.47 10.17 -0.65
N PRO A 70 -26.11 11.35 -0.44
CA PRO A 70 -25.97 12.50 -1.35
C PRO A 70 -24.61 13.20 -1.25
N PHE A 71 -23.72 12.71 -0.41
CA PHE A 71 -22.38 13.26 -0.20
C PHE A 71 -21.32 12.14 -0.23
N THR A 72 -20.09 12.54 -0.52
CA THR A 72 -18.90 11.70 -0.40
C THR A 72 -18.04 12.25 0.72
N LEU A 73 -17.65 11.39 1.65
CA LEU A 73 -16.72 11.73 2.71
C LEU A 73 -15.30 11.77 2.13
N ASN A 74 -14.61 12.85 2.38
CA ASN A 74 -13.22 12.99 1.99
C ASN A 74 -12.31 12.43 3.10
N HIS A 75 -11.20 11.87 2.68
CA HIS A 75 -10.07 11.49 3.52
C HIS A 75 -8.97 12.55 3.36
N PRO A 76 -9.01 13.67 4.10
CA PRO A 76 -8.17 14.83 3.80
C PRO A 76 -6.71 14.64 4.21
N THR A 77 -6.44 13.65 5.06
CA THR A 77 -5.10 13.42 5.62
C THR A 77 -4.48 12.22 4.91
N PRO A 78 -3.34 12.39 4.24
CA PRO A 78 -2.63 11.26 3.65
C PRO A 78 -2.09 10.33 4.75
N ASP A 79 -1.97 9.04 4.45
CA ASP A 79 -1.63 8.00 5.43
C ASP A 79 -0.31 8.25 6.16
N TYR A 80 0.71 8.76 5.45
CA TYR A 80 1.99 9.10 6.08
C TYR A 80 1.88 10.21 7.14
N ALA A 81 0.90 11.10 7.02
CA ALA A 81 0.67 12.18 8.00
C ALA A 81 -0.08 11.70 9.26
N CYS A 82 -0.55 10.46 9.28
CA CYS A 82 -1.15 9.81 10.44
C CYS A 82 -0.12 9.14 11.36
N LEU A 83 1.17 9.16 10.98
CA LEU A 83 2.24 8.62 11.82
C LEU A 83 2.39 9.45 13.10
N GLU A 84 2.34 8.77 14.23
CA GLU A 84 2.60 9.35 15.54
C GLU A 84 4.03 9.11 15.98
N ASP A 85 4.50 9.92 16.90
CA ASP A 85 5.81 9.75 17.53
C ASP A 85 5.92 8.38 18.20
N ALA A 86 6.97 7.64 17.89
CA ALA A 86 7.17 6.29 18.40
C ALA A 86 7.22 6.22 19.93
N SER A 87 7.66 7.29 20.61
CA SER A 87 7.70 7.35 22.07
C SER A 87 6.29 7.38 22.71
N LYS A 88 5.27 7.78 21.96
CA LYS A 88 3.87 7.85 22.41
C LYS A 88 3.08 6.58 22.13
N MET A 89 3.63 5.70 21.29
CA MET A 89 2.92 4.51 20.84
C MET A 89 3.38 3.27 21.58
N PRO A 90 2.45 2.44 22.09
CA PRO A 90 2.82 1.17 22.71
C PRO A 90 3.39 0.22 21.64
N LYS A 91 4.50 -0.43 21.98
CA LYS A 91 5.03 -1.50 21.13
C LYS A 91 4.07 -2.68 21.17
N ILE A 92 3.59 -3.09 19.99
CA ILE A 92 2.76 -4.30 19.89
C ILE A 92 3.66 -5.53 19.89
N ASP A 93 3.42 -6.45 20.81
CA ASP A 93 4.11 -7.74 20.85
C ASP A 93 3.30 -8.77 20.05
N TYR A 94 3.73 -9.02 18.84
CA TYR A 94 3.09 -10.02 17.97
C TYR A 94 3.57 -11.42 18.34
N PRO A 95 2.66 -12.43 18.32
CA PRO A 95 3.06 -13.81 18.53
C PRO A 95 4.06 -14.23 17.46
N LYS A 96 5.06 -15.02 17.90
CA LYS A 96 6.05 -15.56 16.95
C LYS A 96 5.39 -16.58 16.02
N PRO A 97 5.82 -16.65 14.75
CA PRO A 97 5.36 -17.68 13.84
C PRO A 97 5.60 -19.10 14.42
N ASP A 98 4.62 -19.98 14.22
CA ASP A 98 4.66 -21.37 14.75
C ASP A 98 5.37 -22.36 13.82
N GLY A 99 5.67 -21.94 12.59
CA GLY A 99 6.30 -22.80 11.57
C GLY A 99 5.37 -23.85 10.97
N VAL A 100 4.06 -23.83 11.30
CA VAL A 100 3.06 -24.77 10.81
C VAL A 100 1.97 -24.06 10.00
N ILE A 101 1.35 -23.05 10.59
CA ILE A 101 0.32 -22.22 9.93
C ILE A 101 0.90 -20.86 9.56
N SER A 102 1.79 -20.34 10.38
CA SER A 102 2.45 -19.05 10.18
C SER A 102 3.97 -19.20 10.12
N PHE A 103 4.58 -18.47 9.20
CA PHE A 103 6.02 -18.54 8.95
C PHE A 103 6.67 -17.18 9.13
N ASP A 104 7.97 -17.14 9.38
CA ASP A 104 8.72 -15.90 9.47
C ASP A 104 8.79 -15.19 8.10
N LYS A 105 8.99 -13.87 8.17
CA LYS A 105 8.98 -13.00 6.99
C LYS A 105 9.99 -13.45 5.91
N LEU A 106 11.23 -13.72 6.30
CA LEU A 106 12.30 -14.03 5.34
C LEU A 106 12.10 -15.40 4.70
N SER A 107 11.68 -16.41 5.47
CA SER A 107 11.31 -17.72 4.91
C SER A 107 10.16 -17.63 3.93
N SER A 108 9.15 -16.79 4.23
CA SER A 108 8.01 -16.55 3.33
C SER A 108 8.43 -15.87 2.03
N VAL A 109 9.34 -14.89 2.10
CA VAL A 109 9.91 -14.24 0.91
C VAL A 109 10.71 -15.21 0.07
N TYR A 110 11.55 -16.04 0.71
CA TYR A 110 12.31 -17.07 0.00
C TYR A 110 11.39 -18.06 -0.73
N LEU A 111 10.35 -18.55 -0.06
CA LEU A 111 9.38 -19.48 -0.63
C LEU A 111 8.53 -18.84 -1.76
N SER A 112 8.38 -17.52 -1.79
CA SER A 112 7.68 -16.84 -2.89
C SER A 112 8.40 -16.96 -4.22
N ASN A 113 9.67 -17.35 -4.18
CA ASN A 113 10.55 -17.48 -5.34
C ASN A 113 10.62 -16.22 -6.21
N THR A 114 10.45 -15.05 -5.58
CA THR A 114 10.64 -13.75 -6.26
C THR A 114 12.13 -13.55 -6.51
N THR A 115 12.50 -13.37 -7.76
CA THR A 115 13.88 -13.16 -8.18
C THR A 115 13.98 -11.89 -9.03
N HIS A 116 15.09 -11.19 -8.88
CA HIS A 116 15.45 -10.04 -9.70
C HIS A 116 16.80 -10.31 -10.39
N GLU A 117 17.02 -9.72 -11.54
CA GLU A 117 18.29 -9.79 -12.23
C GLU A 117 19.36 -9.11 -11.38
N GLU A 118 20.53 -9.74 -11.22
CA GLU A 118 21.59 -9.24 -10.32
C GLU A 118 22.17 -7.89 -10.78
N ASP A 119 22.23 -7.67 -12.09
CA ASP A 119 22.79 -6.48 -12.73
C ASP A 119 21.76 -5.40 -13.08
N GLN A 120 20.46 -5.65 -12.79
CA GLN A 120 19.46 -4.62 -13.02
C GLN A 120 19.63 -3.45 -12.03
N PRO A 121 19.42 -2.20 -12.48
CA PRO A 121 19.44 -1.04 -11.58
C PRO A 121 18.41 -1.17 -10.48
N CYS A 122 18.80 -0.85 -9.23
CA CYS A 122 17.87 -0.84 -8.11
C CYS A 122 16.71 0.14 -8.39
N HIS A 123 15.49 -0.38 -8.35
CA HIS A 123 14.27 0.42 -8.58
C HIS A 123 13.84 1.21 -7.33
N LEU A 124 14.36 0.82 -6.14
CA LEU A 124 14.08 1.50 -4.88
C LEU A 124 15.14 2.55 -4.62
N LYS A 125 14.75 3.80 -4.71
CA LYS A 125 15.64 4.95 -4.53
C LYS A 125 15.09 5.87 -3.47
N LEU A 126 15.95 6.29 -2.56
CA LEU A 126 15.62 7.33 -1.57
C LEU A 126 15.71 8.70 -2.24
N LYS A 127 14.75 9.56 -1.95
CA LYS A 127 14.82 10.97 -2.35
C LYS A 127 15.93 11.71 -1.59
N ASP A 128 16.15 11.34 -0.33
CA ASP A 128 17.21 11.81 0.52
C ASP A 128 17.69 10.65 1.41
N GLU A 129 18.95 10.28 1.27
CA GLU A 129 19.55 9.13 1.96
C GLU A 129 19.69 9.35 3.47
N ASN A 130 19.64 10.60 3.94
CA ASN A 130 19.80 10.93 5.35
C ASN A 130 18.50 10.79 6.14
N ILE A 131 17.34 10.99 5.52
CA ILE A 131 16.04 11.01 6.19
C ILE A 131 15.77 9.76 7.02
N PRO A 132 16.01 8.53 6.55
CA PRO A 132 15.74 7.32 7.32
C PRO A 132 16.42 7.31 8.69
N ILE A 133 17.68 7.75 8.75
CA ILE A 133 18.46 7.71 9.99
C ILE A 133 18.32 8.99 10.80
N SER A 134 18.31 10.16 10.16
CA SER A 134 18.32 11.44 10.89
C SER A 134 16.94 11.89 11.37
N VAL A 135 15.88 11.46 10.70
CA VAL A 135 14.49 11.87 10.97
C VAL A 135 13.60 10.69 11.37
N ASN A 136 13.51 9.68 10.49
CA ASN A 136 12.54 8.61 10.68
C ASN A 136 12.89 7.69 11.86
N LEU A 137 14.15 7.34 11.99
CA LEU A 137 14.60 6.44 13.07
C LEU A 137 14.34 7.05 14.46
N PRO A 138 14.81 8.26 14.80
CA PRO A 138 14.60 8.83 16.13
C PRO A 138 13.14 9.19 16.41
N LYS A 139 12.37 9.63 15.42
CA LYS A 139 11.01 10.11 15.63
C LYS A 139 9.96 9.01 15.51
N TYR A 140 10.10 8.13 14.52
CA TYR A 140 9.10 7.14 14.16
C TYR A 140 9.61 5.70 14.27
N ALA A 141 10.83 5.50 14.80
CA ALA A 141 11.54 4.21 14.87
C ALA A 141 11.65 3.51 13.49
N GLU A 142 11.87 4.26 12.43
CA GLU A 142 11.95 3.87 11.02
C GLU A 142 10.86 2.88 10.60
N PRO A 143 9.68 3.37 10.20
CA PRO A 143 8.51 2.54 9.96
C PRO A 143 8.67 1.57 8.79
N ALA A 144 9.59 1.84 7.84
CA ALA A 144 9.81 0.98 6.68
C ALA A 144 10.19 -0.45 7.07
N GLN A 145 10.87 -0.64 8.18
CA GLN A 145 11.20 -1.97 8.72
C GLN A 145 9.96 -2.79 9.08
N ARG A 146 8.83 -2.12 9.36
CA ARG A 146 7.58 -2.75 9.82
C ARG A 146 6.54 -2.87 8.72
N TYR A 147 6.34 -1.81 7.93
CA TYR A 147 5.32 -1.88 6.88
C TYR A 147 5.75 -2.73 5.68
N CYS A 148 7.06 -2.91 5.45
CA CYS A 148 7.51 -3.74 4.35
C CYS A 148 7.25 -5.23 4.66
N PRO A 149 6.42 -5.94 3.87
CA PRO A 149 6.12 -7.36 4.11
C PRO A 149 7.26 -8.28 3.71
N ALA A 150 8.26 -7.77 2.99
CA ALA A 150 9.31 -8.58 2.38
C ALA A 150 10.71 -8.37 3.00
N GLY A 151 10.84 -7.58 4.08
CA GLY A 151 12.14 -7.33 4.71
C GLY A 151 13.14 -6.63 3.80
N VAL A 152 12.65 -5.72 2.97
CA VAL A 152 13.50 -4.92 2.06
C VAL A 152 14.28 -3.87 2.82
N TYR A 153 13.66 -3.25 3.82
CA TYR A 153 14.24 -2.14 4.56
C TYR A 153 14.68 -2.58 5.94
N GLU A 154 15.91 -2.28 6.29
CA GLU A 154 16.51 -2.61 7.59
C GLU A 154 17.36 -1.44 8.10
N VAL A 155 17.39 -1.27 9.42
CA VAL A 155 18.40 -0.44 10.08
C VAL A 155 19.37 -1.39 10.76
N VAL A 156 20.62 -1.35 10.33
CA VAL A 156 21.70 -2.16 10.88
C VAL A 156 22.65 -1.25 11.64
N ASN A 157 23.17 -1.72 12.78
CA ASN A 157 24.18 -0.99 13.53
C ASN A 157 25.56 -1.56 13.20
N GLU A 158 26.36 -0.78 12.48
CA GLU A 158 27.74 -1.12 12.13
C GLU A 158 28.69 -0.14 12.84
N ASN A 159 29.58 -0.66 13.69
CA ASN A 159 30.56 0.15 14.42
C ASN A 159 29.94 1.32 15.22
N ASN A 160 28.83 1.07 15.92
CA ASN A 160 28.05 2.08 16.66
C ASN A 160 27.45 3.21 15.78
N GLN A 161 27.28 2.95 14.49
CA GLN A 161 26.58 3.85 13.59
C GLN A 161 25.40 3.13 12.96
N ASP A 162 24.24 3.74 13.01
CA ASP A 162 23.05 3.21 12.38
C ASP A 162 23.08 3.50 10.88
N LYS A 163 22.81 2.48 10.09
CA LYS A 163 22.81 2.54 8.63
C LYS A 163 21.51 1.97 8.10
N PHE A 164 20.89 2.68 7.17
CA PHE A 164 19.71 2.21 6.48
C PHE A 164 20.11 1.36 5.27
N VAL A 165 19.61 0.14 5.21
CA VAL A 165 19.94 -0.82 4.15
C VAL A 165 18.68 -1.15 3.34
N ILE A 166 18.82 -1.22 2.04
CA ILE A 166 17.76 -1.59 1.09
C ILE A 166 18.13 -2.91 0.43
N ASN A 167 17.49 -3.99 0.86
CA ASN A 167 17.63 -5.33 0.30
C ASN A 167 16.68 -5.49 -0.91
N ALA A 168 16.97 -4.81 -2.02
CA ALA A 168 16.08 -4.70 -3.16
C ALA A 168 15.69 -6.06 -3.77
N GLN A 169 16.56 -7.07 -3.65
CA GLN A 169 16.30 -8.43 -4.11
C GLN A 169 15.09 -9.09 -3.43
N ASN A 170 14.75 -8.67 -2.21
CA ASN A 170 13.59 -9.19 -1.48
C ASN A 170 12.27 -8.55 -1.93
N CYS A 171 12.29 -7.52 -2.79
CA CYS A 171 11.11 -6.76 -3.14
C CYS A 171 10.10 -7.58 -3.94
N VAL A 172 8.88 -7.69 -3.43
CA VAL A 172 7.73 -8.36 -4.07
C VAL A 172 6.79 -7.39 -4.81
N HIS A 173 7.22 -6.17 -5.04
CA HIS A 173 6.48 -5.11 -5.76
C HIS A 173 5.07 -4.83 -5.23
N CYS A 174 4.86 -4.94 -3.92
CA CYS A 174 3.54 -4.70 -3.30
C CYS A 174 3.13 -3.21 -3.26
N LYS A 175 4.03 -2.29 -3.58
CA LYS A 175 3.81 -0.84 -3.62
C LYS A 175 3.50 -0.16 -2.28
N THR A 176 3.54 -0.88 -1.17
CA THR A 176 3.25 -0.32 0.17
C THR A 176 4.17 0.86 0.55
N CYS A 177 5.39 0.90 0.01
CA CYS A 177 6.35 1.99 0.28
C CYS A 177 6.18 3.22 -0.63
N ASP A 178 5.32 3.15 -1.62
CA ASP A 178 5.14 4.17 -2.67
C ASP A 178 3.81 4.95 -2.50
N ILE A 179 3.07 4.66 -1.44
CA ILE A 179 1.75 5.24 -1.16
C ILE A 179 1.87 6.45 -0.24
#